data_f4b501c00df6ae989fcdaa7cb7392647
#
_entry.id   f4b501c00df6ae989fcdaa7cb7392647
#
_cell.length_a   1.000
_cell.length_b   1.000
_cell.length_c   1.000
_cell.angle_alpha   90.00
_cell.angle_beta   90.00
_cell.angle_gamma   90.00
#
_symmetry.space_group_name_H-M   'P 1'
#
loop_
_entity.id
_entity.type
_entity.pdbx_description
1 polymer ?
#
loop_
_entity_poly.entity_id
_entity_poly.type
_entity_poly.pdbx_seq_one_letter_code
_entity_poly.pdbx_strand_id
1 'polypeptide(L)'
;MKNEIYIGITGNRDISEEQIVFIKERIEEFLSNCQKDNEFVELIVLTPLADGVDRIIANSILENFLNIKILVPLPFSEFIYKNTFGKGLKVNKISEFESIKEYESLIYKIKKHNKSDAIFINLDFYEEIYLNQNIEEQRKIRNKQYALLGEYLIEKSDILIAVYDKNREIKKGGTIEIVTKFKNEALDNKKYTPNFIG
;
A
#
# COMPACT_ATOMS: atom_id res chain seq x y z
N MET A 1 5.59 -22.00 15.21
CA MET A 1 5.45 -21.63 13.78
C MET A 1 4.67 -20.34 13.75
N LYS A 2 5.01 -19.41 12.85
CA LYS A 2 4.25 -18.16 12.67
C LYS A 2 2.91 -18.51 12.04
N ASN A 3 1.81 -18.11 12.65
CA ASN A 3 0.47 -18.42 12.14
C ASN A 3 -0.07 -17.37 11.15
N GLU A 4 0.70 -16.31 10.91
CA GLU A 4 0.36 -15.18 10.05
C GLU A 4 1.55 -14.79 9.17
N ILE A 5 1.29 -14.47 7.90
CA ILE A 5 2.26 -13.88 6.97
C ILE A 5 1.76 -12.51 6.56
N TYR A 6 2.58 -11.49 6.80
CA TYR A 6 2.29 -10.12 6.44
C TYR A 6 2.90 -9.77 5.09
N ILE A 7 2.06 -9.28 4.17
CA ILE A 7 2.45 -8.89 2.81
C ILE A 7 2.26 -7.38 2.66
N GLY A 8 3.35 -6.63 2.63
CA GLY A 8 3.32 -5.19 2.38
C GLY A 8 3.18 -4.88 0.90
N ILE A 9 2.36 -3.87 0.58
CA ILE A 9 2.18 -3.38 -0.78
C ILE A 9 2.76 -1.97 -0.88
N THR A 10 3.52 -1.72 -1.94
CA THR A 10 3.94 -0.36 -2.32
C THR A 10 4.06 -0.25 -3.83
N GLY A 11 3.70 0.89 -4.41
CA GLY A 11 3.80 1.04 -5.85
C GLY A 11 3.51 2.44 -6.37
N ASN A 12 3.60 2.57 -7.68
CA ASN A 12 3.31 3.82 -8.36
C ASN A 12 1.82 4.16 -8.28
N ARG A 13 1.54 5.45 -8.08
CA ARG A 13 0.16 5.97 -8.07
C ARG A 13 -0.43 6.11 -9.47
N ASP A 14 0.40 6.35 -10.45
CA ASP A 14 0.02 6.66 -11.83
C ASP A 14 0.37 5.46 -12.73
N ILE A 15 -0.65 4.68 -13.09
CA ILE A 15 -0.55 3.37 -13.74
C ILE A 15 -1.41 3.36 -15.00
N SER A 16 -0.88 2.86 -16.13
CA SER A 16 -1.64 2.70 -17.38
C SER A 16 -2.60 1.51 -17.34
N GLU A 17 -3.61 1.50 -18.21
CA GLU A 17 -4.57 0.39 -18.32
C GLU A 17 -3.87 -0.95 -18.63
N GLU A 18 -2.88 -0.94 -19.49
CA GLU A 18 -2.08 -2.14 -19.81
C GLU A 18 -1.34 -2.68 -18.59
N GLN A 19 -0.77 -1.77 -17.79
CA GLN A 19 -0.09 -2.14 -16.56
C GLN A 19 -1.08 -2.69 -15.50
N ILE A 20 -2.32 -2.20 -15.46
CA ILE A 20 -3.35 -2.69 -14.54
C ILE A 20 -3.63 -4.18 -14.78
N VAL A 21 -3.83 -4.57 -16.06
CA VAL A 21 -4.09 -5.97 -16.42
C VAL A 21 -2.92 -6.86 -15.98
N PHE A 22 -1.70 -6.47 -16.33
CA PHE A 22 -0.49 -7.20 -15.96
C PHE A 22 -0.32 -7.34 -14.44
N ILE A 23 -0.55 -6.26 -13.68
CA ILE A 23 -0.45 -6.28 -12.22
C ILE A 23 -1.46 -7.26 -11.62
N LYS A 24 -2.72 -7.23 -12.09
CA LYS A 24 -3.78 -8.14 -11.60
C LYS A 24 -3.40 -9.59 -11.83
N GLU A 25 -3.01 -9.97 -13.03
CA GLU A 25 -2.61 -11.35 -13.35
C GLU A 25 -1.46 -11.84 -12.47
N ARG A 26 -0.42 -11.02 -12.31
CA ARG A 26 0.77 -11.40 -11.53
C ARG A 26 0.48 -11.48 -10.03
N ILE A 27 -0.34 -10.60 -9.50
CA ILE A 27 -0.69 -10.63 -8.07
C ILE A 27 -1.58 -11.83 -7.74
N GLU A 28 -2.53 -12.17 -8.63
CA GLU A 28 -3.42 -13.32 -8.45
C GLU A 28 -2.63 -14.63 -8.48
N GLU A 29 -1.72 -14.79 -9.43
CA GLU A 29 -0.81 -15.94 -9.49
C GLU A 29 0.02 -16.05 -8.20
N PHE A 30 0.64 -14.95 -7.77
CA PHE A 30 1.48 -14.93 -6.58
C PHE A 30 0.71 -15.28 -5.31
N LEU A 31 -0.43 -14.63 -5.07
CA LEU A 31 -1.22 -14.87 -3.86
C LEU A 31 -1.83 -16.28 -3.84
N SER A 32 -2.22 -16.81 -5.01
CA SER A 32 -2.69 -18.19 -5.13
C SER A 32 -1.60 -19.19 -4.75
N ASN A 33 -0.35 -18.95 -5.16
CA ASN A 33 0.77 -19.80 -4.78
C ASN A 33 1.08 -19.67 -3.28
N CYS A 34 1.07 -18.44 -2.74
CA CYS A 34 1.24 -18.22 -1.29
C CYS A 34 0.19 -18.98 -0.45
N GLN A 35 -1.07 -19.02 -0.87
CA GLN A 35 -2.12 -19.77 -0.17
C GLN A 35 -1.90 -21.28 -0.23
N LYS A 36 -1.49 -21.82 -1.40
CA LYS A 36 -1.21 -23.25 -1.56
C LYS A 36 -0.04 -23.71 -0.70
N ASP A 37 1.02 -22.91 -0.67
CA ASP A 37 2.24 -23.24 0.08
C ASP A 37 2.08 -23.09 1.59
N ASN A 38 1.03 -22.36 2.04
CA ASN A 38 0.80 -22.00 3.43
C ASN A 38 -0.66 -22.24 3.87
N GLU A 39 -1.18 -23.42 3.62
CA GLU A 39 -2.60 -23.80 3.81
C GLU A 39 -3.14 -23.52 5.23
N PHE A 40 -2.28 -23.52 6.26
CA PHE A 40 -2.64 -23.29 7.67
C PHE A 40 -2.21 -21.92 8.20
N VAL A 41 -1.81 -21.00 7.32
CA VAL A 41 -1.30 -19.68 7.70
C VAL A 41 -2.23 -18.59 7.18
N GLU A 42 -2.58 -17.65 8.03
CA GLU A 42 -3.38 -16.49 7.63
C GLU A 42 -2.51 -15.50 6.85
N LEU A 43 -2.95 -15.11 5.64
CA LEU A 43 -2.31 -14.06 4.87
C LEU A 43 -2.97 -12.71 5.19
N ILE A 44 -2.14 -11.73 5.56
CA ILE A 44 -2.57 -10.38 5.90
C ILE A 44 -1.84 -9.40 4.99
N VAL A 45 -2.59 -8.68 4.17
CA VAL A 45 -2.05 -7.66 3.27
C VAL A 45 -2.09 -6.29 3.95
N LEU A 46 -0.95 -5.61 3.97
CA LEU A 46 -0.78 -4.24 4.45
C LEU A 46 -0.72 -3.31 3.25
N THR A 47 -1.76 -2.50 3.04
CA THR A 47 -1.81 -1.52 1.96
C THR A 47 -2.43 -0.22 2.41
N PRO A 48 -1.77 0.93 2.23
CA PRO A 48 -2.32 2.24 2.60
C PRO A 48 -3.44 2.72 1.68
N LEU A 49 -3.78 1.99 0.62
CA LEU A 49 -4.80 2.35 -0.36
C LEU A 49 -4.56 3.71 -1.05
N ALA A 50 -3.30 4.07 -1.26
CA ALA A 50 -2.98 5.19 -2.14
C ALA A 50 -3.49 4.92 -3.56
N ASP A 51 -3.71 5.98 -4.35
CA ASP A 51 -4.10 5.80 -5.77
C ASP A 51 -3.15 4.82 -6.49
N GLY A 52 -3.63 4.11 -7.50
CA GLY A 52 -2.84 3.23 -8.34
C GLY A 52 -2.65 1.84 -7.76
N VAL A 53 -1.40 1.36 -7.66
CA VAL A 53 -1.06 -0.04 -7.34
C VAL A 53 -1.75 -0.55 -6.09
N ASP A 54 -1.77 0.23 -5.02
CA ASP A 54 -2.36 -0.16 -3.74
C ASP A 54 -3.83 -0.57 -3.90
N ARG A 55 -4.61 0.24 -4.62
CA ARG A 55 -6.04 0.00 -4.86
C ARG A 55 -6.29 -1.10 -5.88
N ILE A 56 -5.45 -1.22 -6.91
CA ILE A 56 -5.52 -2.30 -7.90
C ILE A 56 -5.39 -3.65 -7.19
N ILE A 57 -4.37 -3.79 -6.33
CA ILE A 57 -4.13 -5.02 -5.58
C ILE A 57 -5.25 -5.28 -4.57
N ALA A 58 -5.69 -4.26 -3.84
CA ALA A 58 -6.81 -4.41 -2.90
C ALA A 58 -8.09 -4.89 -3.59
N ASN A 59 -8.43 -4.32 -4.76
CA ASN A 59 -9.59 -4.77 -5.56
C ASN A 59 -9.42 -6.22 -6.02
N SER A 60 -8.25 -6.61 -6.55
CA SER A 60 -7.99 -7.99 -6.98
C SER A 60 -8.16 -8.99 -5.83
N ILE A 61 -7.69 -8.64 -4.63
CA ILE A 61 -7.90 -9.48 -3.44
C ILE A 61 -9.39 -9.62 -3.11
N LEU A 62 -10.13 -8.52 -3.09
CA LEU A 62 -11.56 -8.52 -2.77
C LEU A 62 -12.41 -9.29 -3.78
N GLU A 63 -11.96 -9.34 -5.04
CA GLU A 63 -12.64 -10.05 -6.12
C GLU A 63 -12.35 -11.57 -6.12
N ASN A 64 -11.13 -11.99 -5.77
CA ASN A 64 -10.65 -13.33 -6.05
C ASN A 64 -10.26 -14.16 -4.81
N PHE A 65 -10.12 -13.55 -3.62
CA PHE A 65 -9.60 -14.22 -2.42
C PHE A 65 -10.49 -13.99 -1.19
N LEU A 66 -11.10 -15.04 -0.66
CA LEU A 66 -12.01 -14.93 0.50
C LEU A 66 -11.28 -14.91 1.86
N ASN A 67 -10.07 -15.44 1.92
CA ASN A 67 -9.35 -15.71 3.16
C ASN A 67 -8.08 -14.84 3.35
N ILE A 68 -7.91 -13.80 2.54
CA ILE A 68 -6.80 -12.86 2.71
C ILE A 68 -7.34 -11.60 3.40
N LYS A 69 -6.86 -11.30 4.60
CA LYS A 69 -7.22 -10.05 5.29
C LYS A 69 -6.47 -8.85 4.72
N ILE A 70 -7.11 -7.69 4.73
CA ILE A 70 -6.51 -6.42 4.33
C ILE A 70 -6.54 -5.47 5.52
N LEU A 71 -5.37 -4.95 5.91
CA LEU A 71 -5.21 -3.89 6.89
C LEU A 71 -4.65 -2.64 6.24
N VAL A 72 -5.12 -1.48 6.70
CA VAL A 72 -4.85 -0.18 6.07
C VAL A 72 -4.03 0.69 7.01
N PRO A 73 -2.69 0.69 6.89
CA PRO A 73 -1.84 1.62 7.63
C PRO A 73 -1.99 3.03 7.07
N LEU A 74 -2.33 3.99 7.93
CA LEU A 74 -2.56 5.39 7.57
C LEU A 74 -1.38 6.26 8.04
N PRO A 75 -0.74 7.02 7.13
CA PRO A 75 0.31 7.97 7.50
C PRO A 75 -0.22 9.22 8.21
N PHE A 76 -1.50 9.52 8.02
CA PHE A 76 -2.21 10.70 8.56
C PHE A 76 -3.57 10.26 9.11
N SER A 77 -4.29 11.21 9.76
CA SER A 77 -5.72 11.02 9.92
C SER A 77 -6.39 10.77 8.56
N GLU A 78 -7.44 9.99 8.53
CA GLU A 78 -8.16 9.67 7.29
C GLU A 78 -8.60 10.92 6.54
N PHE A 79 -9.00 11.97 7.28
CA PHE A 79 -9.38 13.26 6.72
C PHE A 79 -8.23 13.90 5.92
N ILE A 80 -7.04 14.02 6.52
CA ILE A 80 -5.85 14.59 5.85
C ILE A 80 -5.41 13.71 4.68
N TYR A 81 -5.48 12.38 4.86
CA TYR A 81 -5.04 11.45 3.83
C TYR A 81 -5.89 11.56 2.56
N LYS A 82 -7.22 11.63 2.69
CA LYS A 82 -8.13 11.82 1.55
C LYS A 82 -7.82 13.07 0.74
N ASN A 83 -7.35 14.14 1.36
CA ASN A 83 -6.95 15.36 0.67
C ASN A 83 -5.69 15.21 -0.23
N THR A 84 -5.04 14.05 -0.24
CA THR A 84 -3.89 13.77 -1.12
C THR A 84 -4.28 13.01 -2.40
N PHE A 85 -5.51 12.52 -2.51
CA PHE A 85 -5.97 11.65 -3.59
C PHE A 85 -6.27 12.40 -4.89
N GLY A 86 -6.15 11.72 -6.03
CA GLY A 86 -6.40 12.26 -7.36
C GLY A 86 -5.38 13.30 -7.84
N LYS A 87 -4.43 13.72 -6.99
CA LYS A 87 -3.49 14.81 -7.29
C LYS A 87 -2.25 14.33 -8.02
N GLY A 88 -1.90 15.01 -9.11
CA GLY A 88 -0.65 14.79 -9.83
C GLY A 88 -0.62 13.54 -10.71
N LEU A 89 -1.75 12.89 -10.95
CA LEU A 89 -1.89 11.77 -11.88
C LEU A 89 -1.88 12.29 -13.32
N LYS A 90 -1.09 11.67 -14.19
CA LYS A 90 -0.89 12.11 -15.59
C LYS A 90 -1.48 11.13 -16.60
N VAL A 91 -1.39 9.84 -16.29
CA VAL A 91 -1.81 8.73 -17.15
C VAL A 91 -3.26 8.36 -16.82
N ASN A 92 -3.50 7.94 -15.60
CA ASN A 92 -4.84 7.61 -15.14
C ASN A 92 -5.45 8.82 -14.43
N LYS A 93 -6.01 9.74 -15.22
CA LYS A 93 -6.58 10.99 -14.72
C LYS A 93 -7.94 10.73 -14.07
N ILE A 94 -7.94 10.56 -12.77
CA ILE A 94 -9.14 10.53 -11.95
C ILE A 94 -9.28 11.85 -11.18
N SER A 95 -10.47 12.38 -11.04
CA SER A 95 -10.72 13.57 -10.22
C SER A 95 -10.51 13.27 -8.73
N GLU A 96 -10.23 14.31 -7.94
CA GLU A 96 -10.09 14.17 -6.47
C GLU A 96 -11.36 13.54 -5.88
N PHE A 97 -12.53 13.97 -6.34
CA PHE A 97 -13.82 13.46 -5.87
C PHE A 97 -14.03 11.96 -6.20
N GLU A 98 -13.73 11.56 -7.42
CA GLU A 98 -13.84 10.14 -7.83
C GLU A 98 -12.85 9.27 -7.08
N SER A 99 -11.62 9.75 -6.91
CA SER A 99 -10.59 9.04 -6.14
C SER A 99 -10.98 8.85 -4.67
N ILE A 100 -11.59 9.87 -4.04
CA ILE A 100 -12.12 9.75 -2.66
C ILE A 100 -13.25 8.73 -2.61
N LYS A 101 -14.19 8.76 -3.54
CA LYS A 101 -15.30 7.79 -3.62
C LYS A 101 -14.79 6.35 -3.79
N GLU A 102 -13.79 6.15 -4.64
CA GLU A 102 -13.16 4.84 -4.81
C GLU A 102 -12.56 4.33 -3.50
N TYR A 103 -11.80 5.18 -2.80
CA TYR A 103 -11.24 4.85 -1.50
C TYR A 103 -12.32 4.47 -0.49
N GLU A 104 -13.37 5.27 -0.35
CA GLU A 104 -14.47 5.01 0.59
C GLU A 104 -15.22 3.71 0.25
N SER A 105 -15.41 3.43 -1.03
CA SER A 105 -15.98 2.16 -1.49
C SER A 105 -15.07 0.98 -1.11
N LEU A 106 -13.76 1.10 -1.28
CA LEU A 106 -12.80 0.07 -0.88
C LEU A 106 -12.82 -0.17 0.64
N ILE A 107 -12.82 0.88 1.46
CA ILE A 107 -12.92 0.76 2.91
C ILE A 107 -14.18 -0.03 3.31
N TYR A 108 -15.32 0.31 2.73
CA TYR A 108 -16.58 -0.44 2.98
C TYR A 108 -16.46 -1.92 2.60
N LYS A 109 -15.92 -2.21 1.41
CA LYS A 109 -15.72 -3.59 0.93
C LYS A 109 -14.75 -4.36 1.82
N ILE A 110 -13.63 -3.74 2.24
CA ILE A 110 -12.62 -4.37 3.10
C ILE A 110 -13.20 -4.71 4.47
N LYS A 111 -13.95 -3.81 5.09
CA LYS A 111 -14.63 -4.08 6.37
C LYS A 111 -15.56 -5.27 6.27
N LYS A 112 -16.36 -5.34 5.21
CA LYS A 112 -17.27 -6.46 4.94
C LYS A 112 -16.51 -7.76 4.69
N HIS A 113 -15.43 -7.70 3.92
CA HIS A 113 -14.57 -8.83 3.58
C HIS A 113 -13.86 -9.40 4.83
N ASN A 114 -13.22 -8.53 5.61
CA ASN A 114 -12.56 -8.92 6.86
C ASN A 114 -13.55 -9.30 7.98
N LYS A 115 -14.84 -9.00 7.82
CA LYS A 115 -15.87 -9.12 8.87
C LYS A 115 -15.49 -8.34 10.14
N SER A 116 -14.86 -7.18 9.98
CA SER A 116 -14.32 -6.34 11.05
C SER A 116 -14.30 -4.86 10.65
N ASP A 117 -14.63 -3.99 11.59
CA ASP A 117 -14.46 -2.54 11.45
C ASP A 117 -13.03 -2.09 11.77
N ALA A 118 -12.27 -2.90 12.50
CA ALA A 118 -10.89 -2.61 12.90
C ALA A 118 -9.91 -2.96 11.77
N ILE A 119 -9.93 -2.17 10.70
CA ILE A 119 -9.03 -2.35 9.55
C ILE A 119 -7.89 -1.33 9.50
N PHE A 120 -8.02 -0.20 10.22
CA PHE A 120 -7.03 0.86 10.21
C PHE A 120 -5.91 0.64 11.22
N ILE A 121 -4.69 0.94 10.79
CA ILE A 121 -3.50 1.06 11.63
C ILE A 121 -3.05 2.52 11.54
N ASN A 122 -3.36 3.31 12.57
CA ASN A 122 -3.00 4.71 12.59
C ASN A 122 -1.56 4.88 13.07
N LEU A 123 -0.71 5.46 12.22
CA LEU A 123 0.63 5.88 12.63
C LEU A 123 0.54 7.19 13.42
N ASP A 124 1.51 7.41 14.30
CA ASP A 124 1.56 8.63 15.12
C ASP A 124 1.59 9.89 14.26
N PHE A 125 0.54 10.69 14.35
CA PHE A 125 0.38 11.94 13.61
C PHE A 125 -0.37 12.98 14.42
N TYR A 126 0.21 14.17 14.54
CA TYR A 126 -0.35 15.29 15.28
C TYR A 126 -1.01 16.27 14.31
N GLU A 127 -2.31 16.06 14.03
CA GLU A 127 -3.08 16.82 13.03
C GLU A 127 -3.12 18.32 13.34
N GLU A 128 -3.34 18.71 14.60
CA GLU A 128 -3.37 20.13 15.00
C GLU A 128 -2.05 20.83 14.72
N ILE A 129 -0.92 20.16 14.99
CA ILE A 129 0.40 20.71 14.70
C ILE A 129 0.57 20.90 13.20
N TYR A 130 0.14 19.92 12.40
CA TYR A 130 0.21 19.96 10.95
C TYR A 130 -0.63 21.10 10.36
N LEU A 131 -1.89 21.24 10.78
CA LEU A 131 -2.82 22.25 10.25
C LEU A 131 -2.38 23.69 10.57
N ASN A 132 -1.66 23.89 11.68
CA ASN A 132 -1.14 25.21 12.08
C ASN A 132 0.17 25.60 11.37
N GLN A 133 0.73 24.75 10.50
CA GLN A 133 1.95 25.04 9.76
C GLN A 133 1.67 25.73 8.43
N ASN A 134 2.66 26.49 7.93
CA ASN A 134 2.65 26.95 6.55
C ASN A 134 2.83 25.80 5.55
N ILE A 135 2.57 26.05 4.26
CA ILE A 135 2.57 25.04 3.19
C ILE A 135 3.91 24.29 3.08
N GLU A 136 5.03 24.99 3.28
CA GLU A 136 6.35 24.37 3.18
C GLU A 136 6.61 23.40 4.33
N GLU A 137 6.29 23.78 5.56
CA GLU A 137 6.40 22.90 6.72
C GLU A 137 5.41 21.72 6.65
N GLN A 138 4.18 21.96 6.19
CA GLN A 138 3.23 20.87 5.92
C GLN A 138 3.81 19.87 4.93
N ARG A 139 4.50 20.34 3.87
CA ARG A 139 5.15 19.45 2.90
C ARG A 139 6.27 18.62 3.53
N LYS A 140 7.09 19.20 4.40
CA LYS A 140 8.14 18.48 5.13
C LYS A 140 7.55 17.42 6.04
N ILE A 141 6.50 17.77 6.80
CA ILE A 141 5.78 16.83 7.68
C ILE A 141 5.19 15.68 6.87
N ARG A 142 4.51 15.96 5.73
CA ARG A 142 3.99 14.91 4.86
C ARG A 142 5.07 13.95 4.37
N ASN A 143 6.20 14.46 3.92
CA ASN A 143 7.30 13.64 3.45
C ASN A 143 7.87 12.75 4.57
N LYS A 144 7.95 13.28 5.81
CA LYS A 144 8.34 12.50 6.98
C LYS A 144 7.35 11.38 7.28
N GLN A 145 6.04 11.67 7.23
CA GLN A 145 5.00 10.68 7.50
C GLN A 145 4.96 9.56 6.45
N TYR A 146 5.16 9.89 5.16
CA TYR A 146 5.32 8.85 4.14
C TYR A 146 6.57 7.99 4.35
N ALA A 147 7.66 8.57 4.85
CA ALA A 147 8.84 7.80 5.21
C ALA A 147 8.56 6.85 6.38
N LEU A 148 7.86 7.31 7.44
CA LEU A 148 7.43 6.49 8.57
C LEU A 148 6.49 5.36 8.13
N LEU A 149 5.56 5.63 7.22
CA LEU A 149 4.71 4.58 6.62
C LEU A 149 5.56 3.53 5.89
N GLY A 150 6.55 3.97 5.12
CA GLY A 150 7.50 3.06 4.46
C GLY A 150 8.27 2.19 5.45
N GLU A 151 8.78 2.79 6.52
CA GLU A 151 9.48 2.08 7.60
C GLU A 151 8.56 1.07 8.31
N TYR A 152 7.31 1.46 8.57
CA TYR A 152 6.29 0.56 9.11
C TYR A 152 6.06 -0.66 8.20
N LEU A 153 5.88 -0.45 6.89
CA LEU A 153 5.70 -1.54 5.93
C LEU A 153 6.93 -2.47 5.91
N ILE A 154 8.14 -1.91 5.95
CA ILE A 154 9.38 -2.69 5.98
C ILE A 154 9.46 -3.55 7.25
N GLU A 155 9.20 -2.96 8.40
CA GLU A 155 9.27 -3.66 9.70
C GLU A 155 8.25 -4.80 9.81
N LYS A 156 7.00 -4.53 9.41
CA LYS A 156 5.88 -5.46 9.64
C LYS A 156 5.73 -6.54 8.59
N SER A 157 6.28 -6.34 7.39
CA SER A 157 6.08 -7.29 6.29
C SER A 157 7.13 -8.40 6.27
N ASP A 158 6.67 -9.63 6.07
CA ASP A 158 7.52 -10.77 5.74
C ASP A 158 7.87 -10.76 4.24
N ILE A 159 6.92 -10.28 3.43
CA ILE A 159 7.01 -10.18 1.98
C ILE A 159 6.64 -8.75 1.59
N LEU A 160 7.42 -8.13 0.71
CA LEU A 160 7.09 -6.82 0.14
C LEU A 160 6.83 -6.94 -1.36
N ILE A 161 5.61 -6.66 -1.79
CA ILE A 161 5.24 -6.54 -3.20
C ILE A 161 5.40 -5.08 -3.62
N ALA A 162 6.23 -4.85 -4.63
CA ALA A 162 6.50 -3.52 -5.11
C ALA A 162 6.36 -3.42 -6.64
N VAL A 163 5.53 -2.48 -7.09
CA VAL A 163 5.35 -2.19 -8.53
C VAL A 163 5.82 -0.78 -8.81
N TYR A 164 6.91 -0.64 -9.54
CA TYR A 164 7.53 0.65 -9.80
C TYR A 164 8.38 0.66 -11.07
N ASP A 165 8.49 1.83 -11.68
CA ASP A 165 9.43 2.08 -12.77
C ASP A 165 10.83 2.37 -12.20
N LYS A 166 11.81 1.54 -12.53
CA LYS A 166 13.20 1.67 -12.06
C LYS A 166 13.90 2.95 -12.53
N ASN A 167 13.41 3.56 -13.60
CA ASN A 167 14.00 4.76 -14.18
C ASN A 167 13.50 6.05 -13.53
N ARG A 168 12.56 5.97 -12.58
CA ARG A 168 12.08 7.14 -11.85
C ARG A 168 13.06 7.58 -10.77
N GLU A 169 13.05 8.88 -10.48
CA GLU A 169 13.84 9.46 -9.39
C GLU A 169 13.46 8.86 -8.03
N ILE A 170 14.47 8.64 -7.20
CA ILE A 170 14.30 8.19 -5.81
C ILE A 170 13.73 9.36 -5.00
N LYS A 171 12.53 9.19 -4.47
CA LYS A 171 11.89 10.16 -3.59
C LYS A 171 11.84 9.62 -2.16
N LYS A 172 12.07 10.52 -1.17
CA LYS A 172 11.96 10.16 0.24
C LYS A 172 10.56 9.65 0.59
N GLY A 173 10.47 8.46 1.17
CA GLY A 173 9.21 7.74 1.42
C GLY A 173 8.57 7.16 0.16
N GLY A 174 9.25 7.20 -0.99
CA GLY A 174 8.74 6.62 -2.23
C GLY A 174 9.09 5.13 -2.39
N THR A 175 8.40 4.46 -3.30
CA THR A 175 8.49 3.01 -3.52
C THR A 175 9.93 2.52 -3.71
N ILE A 176 10.78 3.22 -4.47
CA ILE A 176 12.17 2.80 -4.72
C ILE A 176 12.99 2.81 -3.43
N GLU A 177 12.85 3.83 -2.58
CA GLU A 177 13.53 3.89 -1.28
C GLU A 177 13.08 2.73 -0.37
N ILE A 178 11.77 2.49 -0.29
CA ILE A 178 11.20 1.40 0.50
C ILE A 178 11.75 0.06 0.05
N VAL A 179 11.75 -0.21 -1.27
CA VAL A 179 12.29 -1.47 -1.83
C VAL A 179 13.77 -1.63 -1.53
N THR A 180 14.56 -0.56 -1.64
CA THR A 180 16.00 -0.61 -1.37
C THR A 180 16.28 -0.93 0.09
N LYS A 181 15.57 -0.27 1.02
CA LYS A 181 15.68 -0.55 2.46
C LYS A 181 15.25 -1.98 2.79
N PHE A 182 14.10 -2.42 2.27
CA PHE A 182 13.60 -3.78 2.50
C PHE A 182 14.58 -4.85 2.02
N LYS A 183 15.19 -4.67 0.84
CA LYS A 183 16.21 -5.60 0.33
C LYS A 183 17.45 -5.67 1.21
N ASN A 184 17.88 -4.55 1.75
CA ASN A 184 19.03 -4.52 2.66
C ASN A 184 18.70 -5.27 3.96
N GLU A 185 17.53 -5.08 4.53
CA GLU A 185 17.08 -5.83 5.71
C GLU A 185 16.81 -7.31 5.42
N ALA A 186 16.36 -7.65 4.19
CA ALA A 186 16.10 -9.02 3.78
C ALA A 186 17.37 -9.89 3.73
N LEU A 187 18.52 -9.29 3.44
CA LEU A 187 19.81 -9.99 3.48
C LEU A 187 20.12 -10.50 4.91
N ASP A 188 19.67 -9.79 5.93
CA ASP A 188 19.91 -10.13 7.32
C ASP A 188 18.79 -11.01 7.93
N ASN A 189 17.53 -10.89 7.48
CA ASN A 189 16.32 -11.37 8.15
C ASN A 189 15.44 -12.37 7.37
N LYS A 190 15.89 -12.96 6.27
CA LYS A 190 15.14 -13.91 5.43
C LYS A 190 13.78 -13.39 4.90
N LYS A 191 13.65 -12.09 4.67
CA LYS A 191 12.47 -11.48 4.04
C LYS A 191 12.50 -11.68 2.52
N TYR A 192 11.34 -11.82 1.88
CA TYR A 192 11.25 -12.07 0.44
C TYR A 192 10.64 -10.87 -0.31
N THR A 193 11.26 -10.51 -1.43
CA THR A 193 10.74 -9.46 -2.32
C THR A 193 10.53 -10.06 -3.70
N PRO A 194 9.29 -10.42 -4.09
CA PRO A 194 9.03 -10.83 -5.46
C PRO A 194 9.29 -9.64 -6.40
N ASN A 195 10.07 -9.87 -7.45
CA ASN A 195 10.34 -8.85 -8.46
C ASN A 195 9.16 -8.76 -9.44
N PHE A 196 8.19 -7.90 -9.14
CA PHE A 196 7.23 -7.45 -10.13
C PHE A 196 7.77 -6.19 -10.80
N ILE A 197 8.29 -6.38 -12.00
CA ILE A 197 8.75 -5.29 -12.85
C ILE A 197 7.81 -5.26 -14.03
N GLY A 198 7.05 -4.19 -14.13
CA GLY A 198 6.34 -3.84 -15.35
C GLY A 198 7.22 -2.96 -16.21
#